data_a85a6196b4283fc306173e2e4fb8c43a
#
_entry.id   a85a6196b4283fc306173e2e4fb8c43a
#
_cell.length_a   1.000
_cell.length_b   1.000
_cell.length_c   1.000
_cell.angle_alpha   90.00
_cell.angle_beta   90.00
_cell.angle_gamma   90.00
#
_symmetry.space_group_name_H-M   'P 1'
#
loop_
_entity.id
_entity.type
_entity.pdbx_description
1 polymer ?
#
loop_
_entity_poly.entity_id
_entity_poly.type
_entity_poly.pdbx_seq_one_letter_code
_entity_poly.pdbx_strand_id
1 'polypeptide(L)'
;MTHLLTRLKITTAACLTGLLAAAPVQATDWLMIQGTEPDGAAERARIWGFIQPQYNDIGDTKLKAGPWAGQDAIFNVIAPGNDTNSGFQLRRARLGVRGTGFPLDSDVNYFLLAEFGDNGITANNGGSVRVTDASITLNHLKEYTRLRFGQFKTPGSEDGLQAIHVHNYNNFSLAADQLLLERFRDWDGVGTCSIPDPTLPLSPTESAWYLACSGGNGLNGSVGAYRDIGLQLFNTFSIADGPGSYPWELSYAFMVGNGNGIARGDNDDNREFYYYLSAGQVFGGQGPRRQDWKVFAWYQDGKRTLFETSTTALDPFSGNAVPVPIEREFDRTRWGVGGTYRKGKYRVYGEYIVADGMIPNGTDGGAVPGAVNNAGTQIATANTLTDNKAKGWYLDAGYQVLPNLELDVRYDELDRGTEGAAAIERDFTRWTLGAQYFFNKKSRFTLNYEFRDIEAPGGNATAKSVVDSVDDVLTAQVLVIF
;
A
#
# COMPACT_ATOMS: atom_id res chain seq x y z
N MET A 1 3.29 -32.84 -61.08
CA MET A 1 4.22 -32.58 -59.94
C MET A 1 4.12 -31.17 -59.37
N THR A 2 3.76 -30.17 -60.15
CA THR A 2 3.68 -28.76 -59.74
C THR A 2 2.47 -28.44 -58.83
N HIS A 3 1.35 -29.13 -58.94
CA HIS A 3 0.15 -28.89 -58.11
C HIS A 3 0.25 -29.46 -56.69
N LEU A 4 1.11 -30.45 -56.46
CA LEU A 4 1.28 -31.04 -55.10
C LEU A 4 2.15 -30.15 -54.20
N LEU A 5 3.11 -29.46 -54.75
CA LEU A 5 4.02 -28.56 -54.03
C LEU A 5 3.31 -27.23 -53.63
N THR A 6 2.33 -26.77 -54.41
CA THR A 6 1.54 -25.56 -54.09
C THR A 6 0.57 -25.81 -52.92
N ARG A 7 -0.02 -27.02 -52.86
CA ARG A 7 -0.89 -27.38 -51.72
C ARG A 7 -0.13 -27.59 -50.41
N LEU A 8 1.11 -28.11 -50.49
CA LEU A 8 1.95 -28.31 -49.31
C LEU A 8 2.44 -26.98 -48.72
N LYS A 9 2.71 -25.98 -49.58
CA LYS A 9 3.12 -24.63 -49.13
C LYS A 9 1.97 -23.83 -48.48
N ILE A 10 0.74 -23.99 -48.98
CA ILE A 10 -0.44 -23.31 -48.42
C ILE A 10 -0.82 -23.95 -47.08
N THR A 11 -0.69 -25.26 -46.93
CA THR A 11 -1.03 -25.95 -45.66
C THR A 11 0.02 -25.66 -44.58
N THR A 12 1.28 -25.51 -44.94
CA THR A 12 2.35 -25.17 -43.99
C THR A 12 2.28 -23.69 -43.57
N ALA A 13 1.89 -22.77 -44.47
CA ALA A 13 1.67 -21.37 -44.14
C ALA A 13 0.44 -21.18 -43.27
N ALA A 14 -0.65 -21.93 -43.50
CA ALA A 14 -1.86 -21.89 -42.68
C ALA A 14 -1.64 -22.49 -41.28
N CYS A 15 -0.78 -23.48 -41.12
CA CYS A 15 -0.40 -24.02 -39.80
C CYS A 15 0.57 -23.09 -39.04
N LEU A 16 1.47 -22.37 -39.72
CA LEU A 16 2.33 -21.38 -39.06
C LEU A 16 1.59 -20.11 -38.70
N THR A 17 0.59 -19.67 -39.48
CA THR A 17 -0.26 -18.52 -39.12
C THR A 17 -1.30 -18.86 -38.03
N GLY A 18 -1.66 -20.14 -37.87
CA GLY A 18 -2.53 -20.58 -36.77
C GLY A 18 -1.82 -20.65 -35.40
N LEU A 19 -0.49 -20.71 -35.38
CA LEU A 19 0.33 -20.72 -34.15
C LEU A 19 0.66 -19.31 -33.63
N LEU A 20 0.41 -18.26 -34.44
CA LEU A 20 0.67 -16.86 -34.08
C LEU A 20 -0.57 -16.10 -33.61
N ALA A 21 -1.73 -16.74 -33.54
CA ALA A 21 -2.97 -16.14 -33.08
C ALA A 21 -3.43 -16.65 -31.71
N ALA A 22 -2.53 -17.13 -30.87
CA ALA A 22 -2.79 -17.16 -29.44
C ALA A 22 -2.68 -15.72 -28.96
N ALA A 23 -3.83 -15.02 -28.90
CA ALA A 23 -3.93 -13.76 -28.19
C ALA A 23 -3.31 -13.99 -26.80
N PRO A 24 -2.37 -13.16 -26.34
CA PRO A 24 -1.76 -13.33 -25.03
C PRO A 24 -2.89 -13.39 -24.01
N VAL A 25 -3.06 -14.53 -23.36
CA VAL A 25 -3.93 -14.66 -22.21
C VAL A 25 -3.34 -13.75 -21.16
N GLN A 26 -3.86 -12.54 -21.03
CA GLN A 26 -3.37 -11.60 -20.04
C GLN A 26 -3.70 -12.13 -18.66
N ALA A 27 -2.65 -12.54 -18.02
CA ALA A 27 -2.59 -12.90 -16.63
C ALA A 27 -3.16 -11.80 -15.73
N THR A 28 -3.70 -12.18 -14.57
CA THR A 28 -3.78 -11.25 -13.45
C THR A 28 -2.38 -11.07 -12.87
N ASP A 29 -1.49 -10.59 -13.70
CA ASP A 29 -0.18 -10.12 -13.27
C ASP A 29 -0.29 -8.64 -12.96
N TRP A 30 -0.28 -8.31 -11.67
CA TRP A 30 -0.43 -6.94 -11.22
C TRP A 30 0.69 -6.03 -11.71
N LEU A 31 1.89 -6.56 -11.98
CA LEU A 31 2.99 -5.81 -12.61
C LEU A 31 2.63 -5.37 -14.02
N MET A 32 1.99 -6.27 -14.78
CA MET A 32 1.63 -6.03 -16.17
C MET A 32 0.40 -5.15 -16.31
N ILE A 33 -0.62 -5.32 -15.46
CA ILE A 33 -1.88 -4.57 -15.57
C ILE A 33 -1.68 -3.08 -15.32
N GLN A 34 -0.71 -2.71 -14.51
CA GLN A 34 -0.42 -1.32 -14.23
C GLN A 34 0.33 -0.64 -15.38
N GLY A 35 -0.38 0.15 -16.18
CA GLY A 35 0.26 0.98 -17.21
C GLY A 35 0.81 0.22 -18.42
N THR A 36 0.39 -1.02 -18.65
CA THR A 36 0.58 -1.73 -19.91
C THR A 36 -0.75 -2.03 -20.57
N GLU A 37 -0.79 -2.00 -21.87
CA GLU A 37 -1.96 -2.35 -22.68
C GLU A 37 -1.65 -3.54 -23.57
N PRO A 38 -2.67 -4.34 -23.96
CA PRO A 38 -2.48 -5.43 -24.90
C PRO A 38 -1.98 -4.95 -26.26
N ASP A 39 -1.04 -5.68 -26.83
CA ASP A 39 -0.53 -5.37 -28.16
C ASP A 39 -1.66 -5.39 -29.20
N GLY A 40 -1.75 -4.33 -29.99
CA GLY A 40 -2.66 -4.21 -31.14
C GLY A 40 -4.15 -4.03 -30.82
N ALA A 41 -4.56 -4.09 -29.55
CA ALA A 41 -5.98 -4.03 -29.17
C ALA A 41 -6.33 -2.81 -28.29
N ALA A 42 -5.37 -1.99 -27.93
CA ALA A 42 -5.58 -0.92 -26.96
C ALA A 42 -6.03 0.38 -27.62
N GLU A 43 -6.98 1.04 -27.00
CA GLU A 43 -7.43 2.37 -27.37
C GLU A 43 -6.31 3.38 -27.13
N ARG A 44 -6.26 4.46 -27.92
CA ARG A 44 -5.33 5.56 -27.71
C ARG A 44 -5.55 6.27 -26.39
N ALA A 45 -6.80 6.35 -25.95
CA ALA A 45 -7.17 6.89 -24.65
C ALA A 45 -8.42 6.18 -24.14
N ARG A 46 -8.33 5.59 -22.95
CA ARG A 46 -9.46 5.03 -22.23
C ARG A 46 -9.59 5.73 -20.89
N ILE A 47 -10.71 6.39 -20.69
CA ILE A 47 -11.11 6.94 -19.40
C ILE A 47 -11.71 5.80 -18.59
N TRP A 48 -11.33 5.72 -17.31
CA TRP A 48 -11.86 4.75 -16.37
C TRP A 48 -11.77 5.30 -14.95
N GLY A 49 -12.52 4.69 -14.06
CA GLY A 49 -12.48 5.12 -12.68
C GLY A 49 -13.32 4.23 -11.78
N PHE A 50 -13.32 4.54 -10.50
CA PHE A 50 -14.16 3.87 -9.51
C PHE A 50 -14.41 4.75 -8.30
N ILE A 51 -15.50 4.44 -7.59
CA ILE A 51 -15.94 5.12 -6.38
C ILE A 51 -16.15 4.07 -5.30
N GLN A 52 -15.67 4.36 -4.07
CA GLN A 52 -15.78 3.50 -2.89
C GLN A 52 -16.26 4.31 -1.67
N PRO A 53 -17.56 4.63 -1.55
CA PRO A 53 -18.11 5.08 -0.28
C PRO A 53 -18.06 3.93 0.73
N GLN A 54 -17.70 4.25 1.96
CA GLN A 54 -17.48 3.29 3.04
C GLN A 54 -18.06 3.82 4.34
N TYR A 55 -18.65 2.93 5.13
CA TYR A 55 -18.96 3.14 6.52
C TYR A 55 -17.95 2.37 7.37
N ASN A 56 -17.47 2.99 8.44
CA ASN A 56 -16.58 2.39 9.42
C ASN A 56 -17.22 2.53 10.80
N ASP A 57 -17.03 1.52 11.62
CA ASP A 57 -17.41 1.53 13.04
C ASP A 57 -16.32 0.76 13.80
N ILE A 58 -15.62 1.45 14.70
CA ILE A 58 -14.52 0.91 15.51
C ILE A 58 -14.90 0.77 16.98
N GLY A 59 -16.19 0.73 17.27
CA GLY A 59 -16.72 0.61 18.63
C GLY A 59 -16.61 1.91 19.43
N ASP A 60 -17.10 1.85 20.66
CA ASP A 60 -17.15 2.99 21.59
C ASP A 60 -16.17 2.86 22.78
N THR A 61 -15.21 1.93 22.67
CA THR A 61 -14.26 1.65 23.75
C THR A 61 -13.37 2.85 24.03
N LYS A 62 -13.23 3.15 25.30
CA LYS A 62 -12.35 4.21 25.79
C LYS A 62 -11.05 3.62 26.31
N LEU A 63 -9.97 4.37 26.16
CA LEU A 63 -8.66 4.00 26.70
C LEU A 63 -8.77 3.79 28.22
N LYS A 64 -8.42 2.59 28.68
CA LYS A 64 -8.51 2.18 30.08
C LYS A 64 -7.42 2.78 30.97
N ALA A 65 -6.30 3.21 30.36
CA ALA A 65 -5.15 3.73 31.10
C ALA A 65 -4.32 4.70 30.23
N GLY A 66 -3.22 5.20 30.81
CA GLY A 66 -2.28 6.08 30.14
C GLY A 66 -2.68 7.54 30.14
N PRO A 67 -1.89 8.41 29.48
CA PRO A 67 -2.13 9.86 29.50
C PRO A 67 -3.45 10.29 28.84
N TRP A 68 -4.02 9.45 27.97
CA TRP A 68 -5.29 9.67 27.27
C TRP A 68 -6.44 8.80 27.80
N ALA A 69 -6.35 8.28 29.02
CA ALA A 69 -7.40 7.46 29.61
C ALA A 69 -8.78 8.14 29.53
N GLY A 70 -9.80 7.40 29.12
CA GLY A 70 -11.17 7.90 28.91
C GLY A 70 -11.44 8.55 27.56
N GLN A 71 -10.42 8.77 26.71
CA GLN A 71 -10.60 9.18 25.32
C GLN A 71 -10.83 7.95 24.42
N ASP A 72 -11.21 8.17 23.17
CA ASP A 72 -11.50 7.09 22.23
C ASP A 72 -10.25 6.27 21.90
N ALA A 73 -10.41 4.94 21.90
CA ALA A 73 -9.36 3.99 21.61
C ALA A 73 -9.33 3.70 20.10
N ILE A 74 -8.49 4.38 19.36
CA ILE A 74 -8.47 4.34 17.89
C ILE A 74 -7.40 3.39 17.32
N PHE A 75 -6.23 3.26 17.95
CA PHE A 75 -5.13 2.37 17.58
C PHE A 75 -4.77 2.32 16.09
N ASN A 76 -4.00 3.27 15.61
CA ASN A 76 -3.45 3.26 14.23
C ASN A 76 -4.48 2.96 13.16
N VAL A 77 -5.40 3.75 13.09
CA VAL A 77 -6.68 3.67 12.44
C VAL A 77 -6.64 3.14 11.01
N ILE A 78 -7.51 2.22 10.76
CA ILE A 78 -7.87 1.67 9.46
C ILE A 78 -8.27 2.76 8.45
N ALA A 79 -8.84 3.86 8.92
CA ALA A 79 -9.19 5.02 8.14
C ALA A 79 -8.57 6.27 8.77
N PRO A 80 -7.35 6.64 8.38
CA PRO A 80 -6.63 7.75 9.00
C PRO A 80 -7.32 9.11 8.93
N GLY A 81 -8.38 9.26 8.14
CA GLY A 81 -9.22 10.46 8.10
C GLY A 81 -10.39 10.46 9.09
N ASN A 82 -10.66 9.35 9.77
CA ASN A 82 -11.73 9.26 10.77
C ASN A 82 -11.20 9.64 12.15
N ASP A 83 -11.64 10.77 12.65
CA ASP A 83 -11.34 11.23 14.02
C ASP A 83 -12.44 10.81 15.01
N THR A 84 -13.41 10.01 14.56
CA THR A 84 -14.55 9.51 15.32
C THR A 84 -14.63 8.00 15.24
N ASN A 85 -15.27 7.38 16.23
CA ASN A 85 -15.43 5.94 16.33
C ASN A 85 -16.24 5.35 15.17
N SER A 86 -17.18 6.10 14.60
CA SER A 86 -17.98 5.65 13.47
C SER A 86 -18.27 6.76 12.48
N GLY A 87 -18.41 6.42 11.22
CA GLY A 87 -18.74 7.43 10.20
C GLY A 87 -18.74 6.93 8.77
N PHE A 88 -19.32 7.75 7.91
CA PHE A 88 -19.25 7.57 6.47
C PHE A 88 -18.05 8.29 5.89
N GLN A 89 -17.41 7.68 4.90
CA GLN A 89 -16.23 8.20 4.23
C GLN A 89 -16.33 7.94 2.73
N LEU A 90 -15.92 8.90 1.92
CA LEU A 90 -15.61 8.65 0.53
C LEU A 90 -14.17 8.08 0.46
N ARG A 91 -14.06 6.78 0.77
CA ARG A 91 -12.77 6.11 0.93
C ARG A 91 -11.87 6.29 -0.28
N ARG A 92 -12.42 6.13 -1.49
CA ARG A 92 -11.73 6.40 -2.75
C ARG A 92 -12.72 6.87 -3.81
N ALA A 93 -12.29 7.85 -4.57
CA ALA A 93 -12.92 8.27 -5.81
C ALA A 93 -11.79 8.52 -6.81
N ARG A 94 -11.57 7.59 -7.72
CA ARG A 94 -10.45 7.66 -8.65
C ARG A 94 -10.92 7.83 -10.07
N LEU A 95 -10.23 8.71 -10.78
CA LEU A 95 -10.42 8.93 -12.22
C LEU A 95 -9.05 8.85 -12.89
N GLY A 96 -8.98 8.10 -13.99
CA GLY A 96 -7.75 7.94 -14.72
C GLY A 96 -7.93 7.86 -16.22
N VAL A 97 -6.83 8.05 -16.91
CA VAL A 97 -6.71 7.84 -18.35
C VAL A 97 -5.53 6.93 -18.58
N ARG A 98 -5.74 5.95 -19.45
CA ARG A 98 -4.67 5.05 -19.89
C ARG A 98 -4.80 4.76 -21.38
N GLY A 99 -3.71 4.40 -22.02
CA GLY A 99 -3.75 4.10 -23.45
C GLY A 99 -2.39 3.87 -24.07
N THR A 100 -2.43 3.76 -25.41
CA THR A 100 -1.25 3.51 -26.24
C THR A 100 -1.11 4.58 -27.31
N GLY A 101 0.14 4.82 -27.70
CA GLY A 101 0.48 5.32 -29.03
C GLY A 101 0.20 6.77 -29.36
N PHE A 102 -0.21 7.60 -28.42
CA PHE A 102 -0.33 9.03 -28.74
C PHE A 102 0.47 9.89 -27.72
N PRO A 103 1.30 10.78 -28.21
CA PRO A 103 1.64 11.11 -29.61
C PRO A 103 2.73 10.20 -30.22
N LEU A 104 3.27 9.23 -29.46
CA LEU A 104 4.47 8.49 -29.84
C LEU A 104 4.18 7.32 -30.80
N ASP A 105 3.87 6.13 -30.29
CA ASP A 105 3.48 4.97 -31.12
C ASP A 105 2.84 3.86 -30.26
N SER A 106 2.51 2.70 -30.85
CA SER A 106 1.85 1.59 -30.18
C SER A 106 2.70 0.89 -29.11
N ASP A 107 4.03 1.07 -29.14
CA ASP A 107 4.96 0.45 -28.22
C ASP A 107 5.12 1.25 -26.92
N VAL A 108 4.52 2.44 -26.86
CA VAL A 108 4.54 3.31 -25.71
C VAL A 108 3.17 3.36 -25.07
N ASN A 109 3.07 2.93 -23.81
CA ASN A 109 1.87 3.08 -23.01
C ASN A 109 2.02 4.20 -22.01
N TYR A 110 0.89 4.82 -21.64
CA TYR A 110 0.82 5.77 -20.56
C TYR A 110 -0.30 5.43 -19.58
N PHE A 111 -0.12 5.84 -18.35
CA PHE A 111 -1.08 5.64 -17.27
C PHE A 111 -1.09 6.85 -16.35
N LEU A 112 -2.25 7.46 -16.18
CA LEU A 112 -2.48 8.57 -15.26
C LEU A 112 -3.69 8.24 -14.40
N LEU A 113 -3.58 8.40 -13.08
CA LEU A 113 -4.65 8.15 -12.13
C LEU A 113 -4.61 9.20 -11.01
N ALA A 114 -5.77 9.83 -10.76
CA ALA A 114 -5.93 10.80 -9.69
C ALA A 114 -6.93 10.29 -8.64
N GLU A 115 -6.68 10.62 -7.37
CA GLU A 115 -7.52 10.36 -6.20
C GLU A 115 -8.23 11.65 -5.78
N PHE A 116 -9.54 11.55 -5.61
CA PHE A 116 -10.43 12.60 -5.13
C PHE A 116 -11.08 12.23 -3.78
N GLY A 117 -10.87 10.98 -3.33
CA GLY A 117 -11.38 10.49 -2.05
C GLY A 117 -10.46 10.86 -0.90
N ASP A 118 -10.97 10.69 0.31
CA ASP A 118 -10.23 10.94 1.54
C ASP A 118 -9.96 9.62 2.27
N ASN A 119 -8.79 9.06 2.09
CA ASN A 119 -8.41 7.78 2.68
C ASN A 119 -7.18 7.87 3.60
N GLY A 120 -6.57 9.05 3.74
CA GLY A 120 -5.36 9.25 4.54
C GLY A 120 -4.13 8.45 4.08
N ILE A 121 -4.21 7.80 2.91
CA ILE A 121 -3.12 7.01 2.33
C ILE A 121 -2.58 7.70 1.08
N THR A 122 -3.44 7.91 0.09
CA THR A 122 -3.11 8.56 -1.18
C THR A 122 -3.61 10.00 -1.25
N ALA A 123 -4.51 10.39 -0.37
CA ALA A 123 -4.96 11.76 -0.20
C ALA A 123 -5.23 12.02 1.28
N ASN A 124 -4.89 13.20 1.77
CA ASN A 124 -5.09 13.65 3.14
C ASN A 124 -6.31 14.59 3.23
N ASN A 125 -6.85 14.72 4.44
CA ASN A 125 -7.89 15.70 4.77
C ASN A 125 -7.47 17.10 4.30
N GLY A 126 -8.15 17.66 3.34
CA GLY A 126 -7.81 18.99 2.84
C GLY A 126 -8.27 19.25 1.40
N GLY A 127 -8.96 18.30 0.81
CA GLY A 127 -9.68 18.50 -0.45
C GLY A 127 -8.80 18.70 -1.70
N SER A 128 -7.54 18.38 -1.64
CA SER A 128 -6.67 18.45 -2.82
C SER A 128 -6.68 17.12 -3.58
N VAL A 129 -6.90 17.21 -4.88
CA VAL A 129 -6.72 16.08 -5.80
C VAL A 129 -5.25 15.66 -5.81
N ARG A 130 -4.99 14.37 -5.64
CA ARG A 130 -3.62 13.83 -5.70
C ARG A 130 -3.44 12.88 -6.87
N VAL A 131 -2.38 13.08 -7.65
CA VAL A 131 -1.97 12.09 -8.65
C VAL A 131 -1.36 10.90 -7.93
N THR A 132 -1.99 9.74 -8.07
CA THR A 132 -1.50 8.48 -7.48
C THR A 132 -0.56 7.75 -8.41
N ASP A 133 -0.83 7.76 -9.68
CA ASP A 133 0.00 7.10 -10.70
C ASP A 133 0.15 8.03 -11.91
N ALA A 134 1.37 8.18 -12.40
CA ALA A 134 1.70 8.92 -13.62
C ALA A 134 2.94 8.27 -14.23
N SER A 135 2.75 7.42 -15.24
CA SER A 135 3.86 6.65 -15.80
C SER A 135 3.77 6.46 -17.31
N ILE A 136 4.94 6.25 -17.91
CA ILE A 136 5.12 5.86 -19.30
C ILE A 136 5.81 4.51 -19.30
N THR A 137 5.34 3.59 -20.13
CA THR A 137 5.92 2.26 -20.32
C THR A 137 6.34 2.07 -21.76
N LEU A 138 7.60 1.77 -21.98
CA LEU A 138 8.16 1.31 -23.25
C LEU A 138 8.08 -0.22 -23.29
N ASN A 139 7.26 -0.77 -24.19
CA ASN A 139 6.92 -2.18 -24.18
C ASN A 139 7.99 -3.10 -24.79
N HIS A 140 8.80 -2.61 -25.71
CA HIS A 140 9.69 -3.45 -26.51
C HIS A 140 11.09 -2.86 -26.62
N LEU A 141 11.76 -2.61 -25.48
CA LEU A 141 13.19 -2.25 -25.52
C LEU A 141 14.04 -3.37 -26.11
N LYS A 142 13.68 -4.64 -25.83
CA LYS A 142 14.17 -5.90 -26.40
C LYS A 142 13.09 -6.96 -26.19
N GLU A 143 13.18 -8.10 -26.86
CA GLU A 143 12.17 -9.16 -26.92
C GLU A 143 11.53 -9.55 -25.57
N TYR A 144 12.19 -9.27 -24.44
CA TYR A 144 11.74 -9.73 -23.12
C TYR A 144 11.86 -8.67 -22.03
N THR A 145 11.89 -7.38 -22.39
CA THR A 145 12.09 -6.33 -21.39
C THR A 145 11.18 -5.13 -21.67
N ARG A 146 10.49 -4.71 -20.63
CA ARG A 146 9.71 -3.47 -20.58
C ARG A 146 10.39 -2.50 -19.64
N LEU A 147 10.30 -1.21 -19.96
CA LEU A 147 10.80 -0.14 -19.11
C LEU A 147 9.65 0.79 -18.75
N ARG A 148 9.44 0.98 -17.46
CA ARG A 148 8.46 1.95 -16.94
C ARG A 148 9.20 3.05 -16.21
N PHE A 149 8.78 4.30 -16.45
CA PHE A 149 9.30 5.48 -15.79
C PHE A 149 8.16 6.36 -15.30
N GLY A 150 8.31 6.94 -14.09
CA GLY A 150 7.34 7.84 -13.47
C GLY A 150 6.95 7.41 -12.07
N GLN A 151 5.74 7.77 -11.64
CA GLN A 151 5.15 7.40 -10.37
C GLN A 151 4.19 6.23 -10.55
N PHE A 152 4.44 5.12 -9.87
CA PHE A 152 3.63 3.90 -9.97
C PHE A 152 3.85 3.00 -8.74
N LYS A 153 3.06 1.94 -8.62
CA LYS A 153 3.22 0.97 -7.53
C LYS A 153 4.54 0.23 -7.63
N THR A 154 5.25 0.17 -6.51
CA THR A 154 6.51 -0.57 -6.39
C THR A 154 6.27 -2.08 -6.50
N PRO A 155 7.18 -2.84 -7.13
CA PRO A 155 7.09 -4.29 -7.17
C PRO A 155 7.39 -4.86 -5.77
N GLY A 156 6.39 -5.50 -5.17
CA GLY A 156 6.47 -5.95 -3.78
C GLY A 156 5.32 -6.87 -3.39
N SER A 157 4.81 -6.67 -2.18
CA SER A 157 3.70 -7.43 -1.62
C SER A 157 2.50 -7.56 -2.58
N GLU A 158 1.92 -8.76 -2.62
CA GLU A 158 0.70 -9.01 -3.40
C GLU A 158 -0.44 -8.10 -2.95
N ASP A 159 -0.58 -7.93 -1.64
CA ASP A 159 -1.60 -7.05 -1.06
C ASP A 159 -1.40 -5.58 -1.50
N GLY A 160 -0.15 -5.13 -1.63
CA GLY A 160 0.19 -3.81 -2.15
C GLY A 160 0.03 -3.67 -3.66
N LEU A 161 0.46 -4.68 -4.43
CA LEU A 161 0.41 -4.67 -5.89
C LEU A 161 -1.02 -4.81 -6.43
N GLN A 162 -1.87 -5.58 -5.77
CA GLN A 162 -3.24 -5.79 -6.20
C GLN A 162 -3.98 -4.46 -6.35
N ALA A 163 -4.73 -4.32 -7.44
CA ALA A 163 -5.53 -3.11 -7.63
C ALA A 163 -6.63 -3.01 -6.56
N ILE A 164 -6.67 -1.90 -5.85
CA ILE A 164 -7.50 -1.74 -4.64
C ILE A 164 -9.01 -1.96 -4.88
N HIS A 165 -9.49 -1.69 -6.09
CA HIS A 165 -10.90 -1.91 -6.45
C HIS A 165 -11.25 -3.39 -6.66
N VAL A 166 -10.28 -4.30 -6.61
CA VAL A 166 -10.51 -5.75 -6.70
C VAL A 166 -10.12 -6.51 -5.44
N HIS A 167 -9.60 -5.82 -4.43
CA HIS A 167 -9.32 -6.40 -3.11
C HIS A 167 -10.55 -7.11 -2.56
N ASN A 168 -10.32 -8.23 -1.89
CA ASN A 168 -11.39 -9.03 -1.30
C ASN A 168 -11.90 -8.42 0.03
N TYR A 169 -11.08 -7.63 0.69
CA TYR A 169 -11.37 -6.96 1.95
C TYR A 169 -11.32 -5.45 1.79
N ASN A 170 -12.01 -4.73 2.67
CA ASN A 170 -12.01 -3.27 2.70
C ASN A 170 -10.67 -2.72 3.20
N ASN A 171 -9.97 -3.48 4.06
CA ASN A 171 -8.69 -3.12 4.65
C ASN A 171 -7.59 -4.11 4.23
N PHE A 172 -6.35 -3.63 4.17
CA PHE A 172 -5.17 -4.43 3.93
C PHE A 172 -4.89 -5.41 5.07
N SER A 173 -4.02 -6.39 4.85
CA SER A 173 -3.45 -7.22 5.91
C SER A 173 -2.65 -6.35 6.90
N LEU A 174 -2.55 -6.79 8.16
CA LEU A 174 -1.81 -6.04 9.19
C LEU A 174 -0.37 -5.75 8.77
N ALA A 175 0.33 -6.78 8.29
CA ALA A 175 1.72 -6.63 7.89
C ALA A 175 1.89 -5.65 6.71
N ALA A 176 1.04 -5.74 5.69
CA ALA A 176 1.09 -4.82 4.55
C ALA A 176 0.69 -3.39 4.96
N ASP A 177 -0.33 -3.22 5.78
CA ASP A 177 -0.79 -1.92 6.27
C ASP A 177 0.26 -1.22 7.14
N GLN A 178 0.84 -1.95 8.10
CA GLN A 178 1.76 -1.38 9.09
C GLN A 178 3.20 -1.23 8.56
N LEU A 179 3.67 -2.15 7.71
CA LEU A 179 5.07 -2.20 7.33
C LEU A 179 5.37 -1.61 5.95
N LEU A 180 4.37 -1.56 5.05
CA LEU A 180 4.58 -1.17 3.65
C LEU A 180 3.86 0.11 3.25
N LEU A 181 2.72 0.43 3.85
CA LEU A 181 2.06 1.71 3.59
C LEU A 181 2.86 2.88 4.13
N GLU A 182 3.63 2.66 5.19
CA GLU A 182 4.27 3.73 5.96
C GLU A 182 3.27 4.84 6.25
N ARG A 183 2.11 4.44 6.75
CA ARG A 183 0.97 5.30 6.94
C ARG A 183 1.13 6.11 8.21
N PHE A 184 1.56 7.33 8.03
CA PHE A 184 1.52 8.34 9.07
C PHE A 184 0.44 9.35 8.70
N ARG A 185 -0.38 9.73 9.66
CA ARG A 185 -1.20 10.90 9.47
C ARG A 185 -0.24 12.08 9.31
N ASP A 186 -0.44 12.87 8.26
CA ASP A 186 0.27 14.14 8.15
C ASP A 186 -0.19 15.00 9.33
N TRP A 187 0.73 15.23 10.20
CA TRP A 187 0.53 16.16 11.28
C TRP A 187 0.77 17.52 10.67
N ASP A 188 -0.25 18.29 10.58
CA ASP A 188 -0.09 19.74 10.50
C ASP A 188 0.62 20.20 11.78
N GLY A 189 1.89 19.83 11.87
CA GLY A 189 2.67 19.96 13.07
C GLY A 189 1.81 19.69 14.31
N VAL A 190 2.30 19.26 15.38
CA VAL A 190 1.57 19.30 16.61
C VAL A 190 0.56 20.45 16.53
N GLY A 191 -0.74 20.17 16.48
CA GLY A 191 -1.82 21.15 16.14
C GLY A 191 -1.82 22.47 16.89
N THR A 192 -0.68 22.84 17.37
CA THR A 192 -0.31 24.01 18.16
C THR A 192 0.98 24.66 17.72
N CYS A 193 1.52 24.31 16.55
CA CYS A 193 2.60 25.10 15.94
C CYS A 193 2.09 26.44 15.36
N SER A 194 0.92 26.88 15.76
CA SER A 194 0.47 28.22 15.46
C SER A 194 1.38 29.23 16.18
N ILE A 195 1.98 30.10 15.42
CA ILE A 195 2.61 31.30 15.95
C ILE A 195 1.51 32.08 16.67
N PRO A 196 1.60 32.34 17.98
CA PRO A 196 0.54 33.01 18.73
C PRO A 196 0.18 34.36 18.13
N ASP A 197 1.15 35.06 17.55
CA ASP A 197 0.95 36.27 16.77
C ASP A 197 1.92 36.30 15.58
N PRO A 198 1.45 36.08 14.34
CA PRO A 198 2.30 36.04 13.16
C PRO A 198 2.92 37.42 12.81
N THR A 199 2.51 38.49 13.47
CA THR A 199 3.03 39.85 13.26
C THR A 199 4.22 40.17 14.16
N LEU A 200 4.47 39.38 15.20
CA LEU A 200 5.60 39.56 16.11
C LEU A 200 6.76 38.65 15.72
N PRO A 201 8.01 39.15 15.82
CA PRO A 201 9.16 38.28 15.63
C PRO A 201 9.21 37.26 16.74
N LEU A 202 9.36 35.98 16.34
CA LEU A 202 9.53 34.88 17.28
C LEU A 202 10.81 35.09 18.09
N SER A 203 10.73 34.83 19.39
CA SER A 203 11.93 34.66 20.20
C SER A 203 12.73 33.46 19.68
N PRO A 204 14.05 33.39 19.93
CA PRO A 204 14.84 32.26 19.48
C PRO A 204 14.35 30.90 19.99
N THR A 205 13.82 30.86 21.20
CA THR A 205 13.20 29.64 21.78
C THR A 205 11.91 29.27 21.05
N GLU A 206 11.07 30.24 20.73
CA GLU A 206 9.85 30.04 19.95
C GLU A 206 10.19 29.66 18.50
N SER A 207 11.23 30.25 17.90
CA SER A 207 11.68 29.88 16.57
C SER A 207 12.22 28.45 16.52
N ALA A 208 13.01 28.04 17.50
CA ALA A 208 13.52 26.67 17.62
C ALA A 208 12.39 25.66 17.87
N TRP A 209 11.44 26.02 18.74
CA TRP A 209 10.24 25.23 18.98
C TRP A 209 9.36 25.15 17.73
N TYR A 210 9.15 26.25 17.02
CA TYR A 210 8.39 26.32 15.78
C TYR A 210 9.07 25.50 14.67
N LEU A 211 10.40 25.55 14.53
CA LEU A 211 11.16 24.74 13.59
C LEU A 211 11.08 23.25 13.95
N ALA A 212 11.25 22.91 15.20
CA ALA A 212 11.11 21.53 15.66
C ALA A 212 9.67 20.99 15.49
N CYS A 213 8.72 21.87 15.66
CA CYS A 213 7.30 21.57 15.56
C CYS A 213 6.78 21.60 14.10
N SER A 214 7.14 22.61 13.32
CA SER A 214 6.70 22.77 11.93
C SER A 214 7.52 21.96 10.93
N GLY A 215 8.81 21.75 11.22
CA GLY A 215 9.66 20.88 10.43
C GLY A 215 9.32 19.40 10.63
N GLY A 216 8.65 19.09 11.74
CA GLY A 216 8.42 17.72 12.18
C GLY A 216 9.73 16.96 12.35
N ASN A 217 9.67 15.75 12.82
CA ASN A 217 10.79 14.81 12.81
C ASN A 217 10.98 14.12 11.45
N GLY A 218 10.53 14.72 10.36
CA GLY A 218 10.61 14.19 9.01
C GLY A 218 9.62 13.04 8.71
N LEU A 219 8.85 12.62 9.68
CA LEU A 219 7.92 11.49 9.59
C LEU A 219 6.47 11.90 9.34
N ASN A 220 6.21 13.15 9.02
CA ASN A 220 4.87 13.65 8.80
C ASN A 220 4.35 13.24 7.43
N GLY A 221 3.25 12.52 7.42
CA GLY A 221 2.54 12.09 6.23
C GLY A 221 2.85 10.69 5.74
N SER A 222 1.99 10.15 4.91
CA SER A 222 2.20 8.88 4.24
C SER A 222 3.35 9.00 3.25
N VAL A 223 4.38 8.19 3.43
CA VAL A 223 5.56 8.19 2.56
C VAL A 223 5.38 7.25 1.39
N GLY A 224 4.86 6.07 1.63
CA GLY A 224 4.86 4.98 0.66
C GLY A 224 3.61 4.89 -0.20
N ALA A 225 2.47 4.56 0.37
CA ALA A 225 1.24 4.23 -0.35
C ALA A 225 1.44 3.15 -1.44
N TYR A 226 2.39 2.24 -1.24
CA TYR A 226 2.87 1.23 -2.21
C TYR A 226 3.36 1.82 -3.53
N ARG A 227 3.79 3.06 -3.56
CA ARG A 227 4.24 3.75 -4.78
C ARG A 227 5.54 4.49 -4.54
N ASP A 228 6.26 4.69 -5.64
CA ASP A 228 7.43 5.55 -5.67
C ASP A 228 7.59 6.15 -7.06
N ILE A 229 8.44 7.17 -7.17
CA ILE A 229 8.86 7.74 -8.43
C ILE A 229 10.19 7.10 -8.81
N GLY A 230 10.24 6.46 -9.98
CA GLY A 230 11.44 5.75 -10.37
C GLY A 230 11.39 5.13 -11.75
N LEU A 231 12.32 4.22 -11.97
CA LEU A 231 12.53 3.46 -13.19
C LEU A 231 12.41 1.97 -12.89
N GLN A 232 11.59 1.24 -13.65
CA GLN A 232 11.37 -0.19 -13.48
C GLN A 232 11.63 -0.96 -14.78
N LEU A 233 12.49 -1.96 -14.69
CA LEU A 233 12.62 -3.03 -15.69
C LEU A 233 11.77 -4.21 -15.26
N PHE A 234 10.91 -4.73 -16.14
CA PHE A 234 10.00 -5.82 -15.79
C PHE A 234 9.50 -6.58 -17.01
N ASN A 235 9.03 -7.77 -16.81
CA ASN A 235 8.23 -8.51 -17.79
C ASN A 235 7.56 -9.74 -17.16
N THR A 236 6.68 -10.36 -17.95
CA THR A 236 6.09 -11.67 -17.69
C THR A 236 6.22 -12.53 -18.93
N PHE A 237 6.70 -13.76 -18.74
CA PHE A 237 6.82 -14.77 -19.78
C PHE A 237 5.74 -15.82 -19.61
N SER A 238 5.05 -16.14 -20.67
CA SER A 238 4.12 -17.27 -20.71
C SER A 238 4.71 -18.41 -21.50
N ILE A 239 4.86 -19.58 -20.87
CA ILE A 239 5.45 -20.77 -21.45
C ILE A 239 4.39 -21.87 -21.46
N ALA A 240 4.01 -22.34 -22.63
CA ALA A 240 3.08 -23.45 -22.81
C ALA A 240 3.82 -24.72 -23.26
N ASP A 241 3.63 -25.81 -22.52
CA ASP A 241 4.29 -27.10 -22.79
C ASP A 241 3.61 -27.95 -23.87
N GLY A 242 2.67 -27.35 -24.65
CA GLY A 242 1.96 -28.02 -25.75
C GLY A 242 0.45 -27.83 -25.70
N PRO A 243 -0.29 -28.34 -26.69
CA PRO A 243 -1.74 -28.22 -26.75
C PRO A 243 -2.43 -28.89 -25.55
N GLY A 244 -3.22 -28.10 -24.81
CA GLY A 244 -3.99 -28.56 -23.64
C GLY A 244 -3.28 -28.52 -22.31
N SER A 245 -2.00 -28.12 -22.26
CA SER A 245 -1.29 -27.83 -21.01
C SER A 245 -1.67 -26.46 -20.47
N TYR A 246 -1.66 -26.31 -19.16
CA TYR A 246 -1.80 -25.01 -18.51
C TYR A 246 -0.50 -24.23 -18.64
N PRO A 247 -0.51 -23.01 -19.22
CA PRO A 247 0.72 -22.24 -19.38
C PRO A 247 1.31 -21.84 -18.03
N TRP A 248 2.63 -21.95 -17.93
CA TRP A 248 3.42 -21.36 -16.87
C TRP A 248 3.59 -19.87 -17.11
N GLU A 249 3.61 -19.10 -16.05
CA GLU A 249 3.97 -17.69 -16.06
C GLU A 249 5.12 -17.43 -15.11
N LEU A 250 6.14 -16.76 -15.62
CA LEU A 250 7.29 -16.30 -14.85
C LEU A 250 7.33 -14.79 -14.96
N SER A 251 7.36 -14.08 -13.85
CA SER A 251 7.43 -12.62 -13.83
C SER A 251 8.66 -12.17 -13.06
N TYR A 252 9.24 -11.06 -13.49
CA TYR A 252 10.30 -10.37 -12.77
C TYR A 252 10.10 -8.86 -12.81
N ALA A 253 10.59 -8.18 -11.79
CA ALA A 253 10.77 -6.75 -11.81
C ALA A 253 12.01 -6.35 -11.00
N PHE A 254 12.70 -5.34 -11.51
CA PHE A 254 13.71 -4.57 -10.80
C PHE A 254 13.37 -3.10 -10.94
N MET A 255 13.32 -2.38 -9.82
CA MET A 255 13.04 -0.95 -9.82
C MET A 255 14.08 -0.21 -8.97
N VAL A 256 14.44 0.98 -9.41
CA VAL A 256 15.12 1.99 -8.61
C VAL A 256 14.20 3.19 -8.48
N GLY A 257 13.98 3.64 -7.26
CA GLY A 257 13.13 4.77 -6.94
C GLY A 257 13.80 5.74 -5.97
N ASN A 258 13.12 6.86 -5.72
CA ASN A 258 13.59 7.87 -4.78
C ASN A 258 13.50 7.40 -3.32
N GLY A 259 12.62 6.42 -3.01
CA GLY A 259 12.41 5.96 -1.64
C GLY A 259 11.43 6.82 -0.83
N ASN A 260 10.95 7.93 -1.33
CA ASN A 260 10.13 8.89 -0.60
C ASN A 260 8.62 8.73 -0.82
N GLY A 261 8.23 7.73 -1.61
CA GLY A 261 6.83 7.45 -1.92
C GLY A 261 6.16 8.56 -2.72
N ILE A 262 4.86 8.81 -2.46
CA ILE A 262 4.08 9.81 -3.18
C ILE A 262 3.79 11.08 -2.35
N ALA A 263 4.04 11.04 -1.06
CA ALA A 263 3.66 12.13 -0.15
C ALA A 263 4.75 13.18 0.03
N ARG A 264 5.99 12.83 -0.29
CA ARG A 264 7.15 13.71 -0.13
C ARG A 264 7.90 13.84 -1.45
N GLY A 265 8.48 15.02 -1.66
CA GLY A 265 9.51 15.20 -2.68
C GLY A 265 10.79 14.46 -2.28
N ASP A 266 11.69 14.27 -3.23
CA ASP A 266 13.03 13.75 -2.98
C ASP A 266 13.76 14.73 -2.05
N ASN A 267 14.19 14.24 -0.88
CA ASN A 267 14.79 15.05 0.18
C ASN A 267 16.24 14.68 0.48
N ASP A 268 16.79 13.73 -0.28
CA ASP A 268 18.18 13.28 -0.14
C ASP A 268 18.70 12.66 -1.46
N ASP A 269 19.96 12.22 -1.44
CA ASP A 269 20.57 11.54 -2.59
C ASP A 269 20.41 10.01 -2.56
N ASN A 270 19.68 9.46 -1.59
CA ASN A 270 19.48 8.04 -1.45
C ASN A 270 18.55 7.49 -2.53
N ARG A 271 18.67 6.21 -2.79
CA ARG A 271 17.77 5.48 -3.69
C ARG A 271 17.28 4.22 -3.00
N GLU A 272 16.04 3.84 -3.31
CA GLU A 272 15.48 2.56 -2.87
C GLU A 272 15.43 1.60 -4.06
N PHE A 273 15.84 0.36 -3.81
CA PHE A 273 15.89 -0.72 -4.79
C PHE A 273 14.79 -1.74 -4.47
N TYR A 274 14.09 -2.17 -5.50
CA TYR A 274 12.99 -3.11 -5.39
C TYR A 274 13.21 -4.27 -6.34
N TYR A 275 13.00 -5.49 -5.84
CA TYR A 275 13.15 -6.73 -6.59
C TYR A 275 11.91 -7.58 -6.43
N TYR A 276 11.46 -8.20 -7.49
CA TYR A 276 10.30 -9.09 -7.49
C TYR A 276 10.49 -10.24 -8.45
N LEU A 277 10.11 -11.44 -8.02
CA LEU A 277 10.06 -12.64 -8.83
C LEU A 277 8.77 -13.39 -8.53
N SER A 278 8.15 -13.97 -9.55
CA SER A 278 7.04 -14.90 -9.35
C SER A 278 7.02 -16.00 -10.40
N ALA A 279 6.47 -17.14 -10.00
CA ALA A 279 6.19 -18.26 -10.88
C ALA A 279 4.80 -18.81 -10.59
N GLY A 280 4.07 -19.22 -11.60
CA GLY A 280 2.73 -19.75 -11.43
C GLY A 280 2.22 -20.46 -12.68
N GLN A 281 1.00 -20.94 -12.60
CA GLN A 281 0.35 -21.64 -13.70
C GLN A 281 -1.11 -21.19 -13.84
N VAL A 282 -1.51 -20.92 -15.06
CA VAL A 282 -2.84 -20.39 -15.39
C VAL A 282 -3.78 -21.52 -15.76
N PHE A 283 -4.85 -21.69 -15.01
CA PHE A 283 -5.89 -22.69 -15.30
C PHE A 283 -6.95 -22.17 -16.27
N GLY A 284 -7.14 -20.84 -16.37
CA GLY A 284 -8.09 -20.21 -17.28
C GLY A 284 -8.70 -18.94 -16.72
N GLY A 285 -9.58 -18.34 -17.51
CA GLY A 285 -10.20 -17.05 -17.20
C GLY A 285 -9.29 -15.87 -17.53
N GLN A 286 -9.80 -14.67 -17.28
CA GLN A 286 -9.10 -13.41 -17.53
C GLN A 286 -9.42 -12.40 -16.42
N GLY A 287 -8.54 -11.40 -16.28
CA GLY A 287 -8.74 -10.29 -15.36
C GLY A 287 -8.58 -10.68 -13.87
N PRO A 288 -9.10 -9.88 -12.95
CA PRO A 288 -8.83 -9.97 -11.51
C PRO A 288 -9.27 -11.27 -10.83
N ARG A 289 -10.14 -12.02 -11.46
CA ARG A 289 -10.65 -13.31 -10.94
C ARG A 289 -10.21 -14.50 -11.81
N ARG A 290 -9.09 -14.36 -12.51
CA ARG A 290 -8.44 -15.44 -13.24
C ARG A 290 -8.19 -16.64 -12.33
N GLN A 291 -8.31 -17.82 -12.88
CA GLN A 291 -8.01 -19.07 -12.17
C GLN A 291 -6.54 -19.41 -12.40
N ASP A 292 -5.77 -19.41 -11.34
CA ASP A 292 -4.34 -19.66 -11.33
C ASP A 292 -3.83 -20.06 -9.95
N TRP A 293 -2.58 -20.43 -9.90
CA TRP A 293 -1.76 -20.36 -8.70
C TRP A 293 -0.47 -19.63 -9.01
N LYS A 294 0.08 -18.98 -8.00
CA LYS A 294 1.33 -18.23 -8.09
C LYS A 294 2.06 -18.30 -6.76
N VAL A 295 3.39 -18.45 -6.81
CA VAL A 295 4.29 -18.15 -5.70
C VAL A 295 5.14 -16.96 -6.07
N PHE A 296 5.51 -16.16 -5.10
CA PHE A 296 6.28 -14.94 -5.33
C PHE A 296 7.21 -14.65 -4.16
N ALA A 297 8.27 -13.90 -4.45
CA ALA A 297 9.18 -13.31 -3.49
C ALA A 297 9.58 -11.92 -3.93
N TRP A 298 9.80 -11.03 -2.95
CA TRP A 298 10.21 -9.66 -3.21
C TRP A 298 11.14 -9.15 -2.10
N TYR A 299 11.92 -8.12 -2.45
CA TYR A 299 12.87 -7.47 -1.56
C TYR A 299 12.93 -5.98 -1.87
N GLN A 300 13.01 -5.15 -0.84
CA GLN A 300 13.15 -3.70 -0.90
C GLN A 300 14.29 -3.29 0.02
N ASP A 301 15.16 -2.43 -0.46
CA ASP A 301 16.32 -1.95 0.27
C ASP A 301 16.57 -0.47 -0.05
N GLY A 302 16.60 0.34 0.99
CA GLY A 302 16.81 1.77 0.88
C GLY A 302 17.00 2.44 2.23
N LYS A 303 16.90 3.75 2.22
CA LYS A 303 17.06 4.58 3.42
C LYS A 303 15.94 5.61 3.52
N ARG A 304 15.82 6.18 4.71
CA ARG A 304 14.98 7.34 4.98
C ARG A 304 15.79 8.40 5.69
N THR A 305 15.78 9.60 5.16
CA THR A 305 16.41 10.76 5.78
C THR A 305 15.38 11.52 6.60
N LEU A 306 15.65 11.63 7.90
CA LEU A 306 14.77 12.23 8.89
C LEU A 306 15.49 13.27 9.71
N PHE A 307 14.72 14.25 10.21
CA PHE A 307 15.21 15.18 11.20
C PHE A 307 14.97 14.63 12.61
N GLU A 308 16.03 14.46 13.38
CA GLU A 308 15.99 14.05 14.77
C GLU A 308 16.42 15.21 15.66
N THR A 309 15.68 15.45 16.74
CA THR A 309 16.10 16.43 17.76
C THR A 309 17.08 15.76 18.72
N SER A 310 18.36 15.80 18.40
CA SER A 310 19.35 15.06 19.21
C SER A 310 20.41 15.93 19.86
N THR A 311 20.52 17.20 19.53
CA THR A 311 21.46 18.10 20.19
C THR A 311 20.80 19.42 20.60
N THR A 312 21.43 20.05 21.60
CA THR A 312 21.16 21.43 21.94
C THR A 312 22.28 22.30 21.42
N ALA A 313 21.99 23.35 20.66
CA ALA A 313 22.91 24.41 20.33
C ALA A 313 22.58 25.64 21.20
N LEU A 314 23.59 26.48 21.45
CA LEU A 314 23.34 27.76 22.06
C LEU A 314 22.79 28.70 20.99
N ASP A 315 21.63 29.23 21.24
CA ASP A 315 21.09 30.30 20.41
C ASP A 315 22.01 31.52 20.54
N PRO A 316 22.57 32.04 19.40
CA PRO A 316 23.52 33.12 19.42
C PRO A 316 22.95 34.45 19.91
N PHE A 317 21.62 34.59 19.96
CA PHE A 317 20.95 35.83 20.36
C PHE A 317 20.54 35.84 21.83
N SER A 318 20.09 34.70 22.35
CA SER A 318 19.63 34.60 23.74
C SER A 318 20.62 33.93 24.67
N GLY A 319 21.60 33.18 24.13
CA GLY A 319 22.54 32.36 24.92
C GLY A 319 21.88 31.11 25.52
N ASN A 320 20.61 30.84 25.23
CA ASN A 320 19.90 29.67 25.75
C ASN A 320 20.22 28.41 24.93
N ALA A 321 20.20 27.28 25.58
CA ALA A 321 20.26 26.00 24.90
C ALA A 321 18.90 25.74 24.18
N VAL A 322 18.95 25.59 22.87
CA VAL A 322 17.77 25.30 22.02
C VAL A 322 17.96 23.95 21.33
N PRO A 323 16.93 23.12 21.22
CA PRO A 323 16.98 21.89 20.43
C PRO A 323 17.28 22.23 18.96
N VAL A 324 18.26 21.55 18.38
CA VAL A 324 18.61 21.70 16.95
C VAL A 324 18.27 20.38 16.27
N PRO A 325 17.45 20.40 15.22
CA PRO A 325 17.19 19.22 14.42
C PRO A 325 18.49 18.82 13.70
N ILE A 326 18.81 17.54 13.75
CA ILE A 326 19.90 16.93 13.00
C ILE A 326 19.28 16.00 11.99
N GLU A 327 19.72 16.13 10.76
CA GLU A 327 19.39 15.20 9.69
C GLU A 327 20.18 13.91 9.88
N ARG A 328 19.47 12.78 9.82
CA ARG A 328 20.05 11.43 9.92
C ARG A 328 19.43 10.51 8.90
N GLU A 329 20.25 9.60 8.41
CA GLU A 329 19.82 8.51 7.55
C GLU A 329 19.58 7.24 8.37
N PHE A 330 18.48 6.55 8.07
CA PHE A 330 18.10 5.30 8.68
C PHE A 330 17.86 4.25 7.62
N ASP A 331 18.42 3.07 7.79
CA ASP A 331 18.23 1.95 6.88
C ASP A 331 16.78 1.47 6.93
N ARG A 332 16.28 1.03 5.77
CA ARG A 332 14.95 0.47 5.61
C ARG A 332 15.00 -0.73 4.68
N THR A 333 14.83 -1.92 5.23
CA THR A 333 14.77 -3.16 4.47
C THR A 333 13.42 -3.84 4.67
N ARG A 334 12.84 -4.33 3.59
CA ARG A 334 11.59 -5.10 3.60
C ARG A 334 11.73 -6.29 2.66
N TRP A 335 11.21 -7.44 3.06
CA TRP A 335 11.11 -8.58 2.15
C TRP A 335 9.90 -9.44 2.48
N GLY A 336 9.43 -10.18 1.50
CA GLY A 336 8.32 -11.09 1.69
C GLY A 336 8.29 -12.22 0.70
N VAL A 337 7.60 -13.28 1.10
CA VAL A 337 7.31 -14.45 0.28
C VAL A 337 5.85 -14.82 0.45
N GLY A 338 5.23 -15.27 -0.63
CA GLY A 338 3.82 -15.62 -0.56
C GLY A 338 3.33 -16.45 -1.72
N GLY A 339 2.04 -16.71 -1.70
CA GLY A 339 1.38 -17.42 -2.77
C GLY A 339 -0.11 -17.12 -2.86
N THR A 340 -0.64 -17.32 -4.05
CA THR A 340 -2.06 -17.17 -4.35
C THR A 340 -2.55 -18.41 -5.08
N TYR A 341 -3.78 -18.81 -4.80
CA TYR A 341 -4.48 -19.88 -5.50
C TYR A 341 -5.94 -19.49 -5.70
N ARG A 342 -6.43 -19.62 -6.92
CA ARG A 342 -7.85 -19.48 -7.25
C ARG A 342 -8.25 -20.53 -8.28
N LYS A 343 -9.19 -21.38 -7.94
CA LYS A 343 -9.77 -22.37 -8.87
C LYS A 343 -11.22 -22.68 -8.52
N GLY A 344 -12.10 -22.59 -9.52
CA GLY A 344 -13.53 -22.79 -9.32
C GLY A 344 -14.12 -21.81 -8.31
N LYS A 345 -14.64 -22.34 -7.21
CA LYS A 345 -15.27 -21.56 -6.13
C LYS A 345 -14.28 -21.15 -5.01
N TYR A 346 -13.04 -21.62 -5.05
CA TYR A 346 -12.08 -21.50 -3.96
C TYR A 346 -11.02 -20.46 -4.29
N ARG A 347 -10.64 -19.71 -3.26
CA ARG A 347 -9.51 -18.77 -3.25
C ARG A 347 -8.74 -18.95 -1.94
N VAL A 348 -7.41 -18.98 -2.04
CA VAL A 348 -6.52 -18.96 -0.88
C VAL A 348 -5.32 -18.07 -1.22
N TYR A 349 -5.04 -17.07 -0.38
CA TYR A 349 -3.89 -16.18 -0.49
C TYR A 349 -3.16 -16.16 0.83
N GLY A 350 -1.86 -15.98 0.80
CA GLY A 350 -1.06 -15.79 2.00
C GLY A 350 0.30 -15.22 1.68
N GLU A 351 0.83 -14.46 2.64
CA GLU A 351 2.12 -13.79 2.51
C GLU A 351 2.76 -13.63 3.89
N TYR A 352 4.07 -13.81 3.97
CA TYR A 352 4.91 -13.51 5.13
C TYR A 352 5.82 -12.35 4.79
N ILE A 353 5.87 -11.34 5.66
CA ILE A 353 6.60 -10.08 5.47
C ILE A 353 7.52 -9.83 6.67
N VAL A 354 8.75 -9.43 6.39
CA VAL A 354 9.74 -9.02 7.39
C VAL A 354 10.21 -7.61 7.09
N ALA A 355 10.40 -6.84 8.15
CA ALA A 355 10.84 -5.46 8.13
C ALA A 355 12.02 -5.26 9.08
N ASP A 356 13.05 -4.56 8.63
CA ASP A 356 14.23 -4.13 9.41
C ASP A 356 14.43 -2.63 9.20
N GLY A 357 14.55 -1.89 10.28
CA GLY A 357 14.62 -0.43 10.30
C GLY A 357 13.30 0.26 9.93
N MET A 358 13.12 1.46 10.39
CA MET A 358 11.96 2.32 10.06
C MET A 358 10.61 1.64 10.30
N ILE A 359 10.39 1.09 11.49
CA ILE A 359 9.16 0.42 11.87
C ILE A 359 8.14 1.43 12.40
N PRO A 360 6.98 1.62 11.75
CA PRO A 360 5.94 2.49 12.25
C PRO A 360 5.41 2.00 13.60
N ASN A 361 5.45 2.85 14.60
CA ASN A 361 4.96 2.58 15.96
C ASN A 361 3.57 3.19 16.18
N GLY A 362 3.18 4.12 15.33
CA GLY A 362 1.91 4.83 15.41
C GLY A 362 1.77 5.62 16.70
N THR A 363 0.54 5.74 17.16
CA THR A 363 0.23 6.27 18.49
C THR A 363 0.15 5.12 19.47
N ASP A 364 1.22 4.71 20.06
CA ASP A 364 1.30 3.57 21.00
C ASP A 364 0.33 3.69 22.20
N GLY A 365 -0.14 4.88 22.48
CA GLY A 365 -1.16 5.14 23.49
C GLY A 365 -2.60 4.87 23.03
N GLY A 366 -2.81 4.37 21.81
CA GLY A 366 -4.14 4.09 21.26
C GLY A 366 -5.00 5.31 20.95
N ALA A 367 -4.55 6.51 21.30
CA ALA A 367 -5.31 7.76 21.07
C ALA A 367 -5.27 8.18 19.60
N VAL A 368 -6.24 8.99 19.21
CA VAL A 368 -6.22 9.68 17.91
C VAL A 368 -4.95 10.50 17.80
N PRO A 369 -4.20 10.39 16.68
CA PRO A 369 -3.11 11.32 16.44
C PRO A 369 -3.57 12.78 16.59
N GLY A 370 -2.79 13.62 17.27
CA GLY A 370 -3.14 15.01 17.56
C GLY A 370 -3.98 15.23 18.81
N ALA A 371 -4.49 14.17 19.43
CA ALA A 371 -5.24 14.30 20.66
C ALA A 371 -4.35 14.79 21.80
N VAL A 372 -4.79 15.82 22.50
CA VAL A 372 -4.14 16.32 23.70
C VAL A 372 -4.47 15.41 24.88
N ASN A 373 -3.49 15.06 25.71
CA ASN A 373 -3.70 14.25 26.90
C ASN A 373 -4.57 14.98 27.93
N ASN A 374 -5.08 14.25 28.93
CA ASN A 374 -5.96 14.80 29.96
C ASN A 374 -5.32 15.91 30.79
N ALA A 375 -4.00 15.94 30.88
CA ALA A 375 -3.26 16.98 31.60
C ALA A 375 -2.98 18.24 30.76
N GLY A 376 -3.27 18.22 29.45
CA GLY A 376 -2.98 19.32 28.53
C GLY A 376 -1.47 19.51 28.22
N THR A 377 -0.64 18.51 28.50
CA THR A 377 0.82 18.62 28.45
C THR A 377 1.48 17.81 27.35
N GLN A 378 0.76 16.87 26.73
CA GLN A 378 1.27 15.99 25.71
C GLN A 378 0.26 15.83 24.57
N ILE A 379 0.77 15.61 23.40
CA ILE A 379 -0.02 15.33 22.20
C ILE A 379 0.33 13.92 21.72
N ALA A 380 -0.69 13.15 21.34
CA ALA A 380 -0.51 11.84 20.79
C ALA A 380 0.23 11.94 19.44
N THR A 381 1.42 11.37 19.34
CA THR A 381 2.26 11.43 18.14
C THR A 381 2.37 10.06 17.48
N ALA A 382 2.36 10.04 16.17
CA ALA A 382 2.78 8.88 15.40
C ALA A 382 4.31 8.79 15.45
N ASN A 383 4.82 7.65 15.90
CA ASN A 383 6.25 7.45 16.08
C ASN A 383 6.77 6.37 15.14
N THR A 384 8.07 6.36 14.93
CA THR A 384 8.79 5.32 14.19
C THR A 384 9.97 4.83 15.02
N LEU A 385 10.12 3.53 15.06
CA LEU A 385 11.29 2.86 15.64
C LEU A 385 12.31 2.72 14.51
N THR A 386 13.30 3.59 14.50
CA THR A 386 14.28 3.71 13.40
C THR A 386 15.18 2.49 13.25
N ASP A 387 15.61 1.89 14.37
CA ASP A 387 16.54 0.75 14.42
C ASP A 387 15.86 -0.47 15.04
N ASN A 388 14.72 -0.86 14.51
CA ASN A 388 13.94 -1.97 15.06
C ASN A 388 13.44 -2.92 13.98
N LYS A 389 12.87 -4.06 14.39
CA LYS A 389 12.36 -5.10 13.50
C LYS A 389 10.91 -5.39 13.74
N ALA A 390 10.28 -5.90 12.69
CA ALA A 390 8.94 -6.43 12.71
C ALA A 390 8.79 -7.56 11.70
N LYS A 391 7.83 -8.44 11.94
CA LYS A 391 7.46 -9.52 11.03
C LYS A 391 5.96 -9.76 11.15
N GLY A 392 5.35 -10.19 10.06
CA GLY A 392 3.94 -10.53 10.10
C GLY A 392 3.56 -11.40 8.91
N TRP A 393 2.38 -11.99 9.00
CA TRP A 393 1.84 -12.82 7.94
C TRP A 393 0.33 -12.77 7.93
N TYR A 394 -0.24 -13.14 6.80
CA TYR A 394 -1.66 -13.38 6.70
C TYR A 394 -1.96 -14.64 5.89
N LEU A 395 -3.11 -15.23 6.17
CA LEU A 395 -3.72 -16.26 5.37
C LEU A 395 -5.19 -15.92 5.17
N ASP A 396 -5.61 -15.80 3.91
CA ASP A 396 -6.99 -15.51 3.56
C ASP A 396 -7.58 -16.63 2.70
N ALA A 397 -8.84 -16.95 2.90
CA ALA A 397 -9.59 -17.89 2.11
C ALA A 397 -10.96 -17.31 1.75
N GLY A 398 -11.39 -17.58 0.51
CA GLY A 398 -12.71 -17.20 0.02
C GLY A 398 -13.42 -18.37 -0.63
N TYR A 399 -14.73 -18.43 -0.43
CA TYR A 399 -15.59 -19.42 -1.04
C TYR A 399 -16.82 -18.79 -1.69
N GLN A 400 -16.99 -19.03 -2.98
CA GLN A 400 -18.15 -18.57 -3.73
C GLN A 400 -19.36 -19.45 -3.44
N VAL A 401 -20.21 -19.03 -2.51
CA VAL A 401 -21.43 -19.76 -2.09
C VAL A 401 -22.48 -19.73 -3.19
N LEU A 402 -22.71 -18.54 -3.75
CA LEU A 402 -23.62 -18.31 -4.88
C LEU A 402 -22.85 -17.65 -6.04
N PRO A 403 -23.38 -17.64 -7.27
CA PRO A 403 -22.70 -16.98 -8.39
C PRO A 403 -22.32 -15.53 -8.14
N ASN A 404 -23.04 -14.84 -7.25
CA ASN A 404 -22.87 -13.45 -6.90
C ASN A 404 -22.55 -13.20 -5.41
N LEU A 405 -22.27 -14.24 -4.63
CA LEU A 405 -21.92 -14.11 -3.20
C LEU A 405 -20.65 -14.93 -2.89
N GLU A 406 -19.64 -14.29 -2.39
CA GLU A 406 -18.42 -14.90 -1.83
C GLU A 406 -18.35 -14.60 -0.33
N LEU A 407 -18.03 -15.60 0.46
CA LEU A 407 -17.73 -15.47 1.89
C LEU A 407 -16.23 -15.62 2.06
N ASP A 408 -15.66 -14.78 2.90
CA ASP A 408 -14.23 -14.65 3.09
C ASP A 408 -13.86 -14.76 4.57
N VAL A 409 -12.69 -15.32 4.84
CA VAL A 409 -12.05 -15.32 6.15
C VAL A 409 -10.57 -15.03 6.00
N ARG A 410 -10.03 -14.15 6.84
CA ARG A 410 -8.59 -13.88 6.91
C ARG A 410 -8.12 -13.89 8.34
N TYR A 411 -6.96 -14.48 8.58
CA TYR A 411 -6.19 -14.37 9.80
C TYR A 411 -4.93 -13.57 9.52
N ASP A 412 -4.64 -12.61 10.37
CA ASP A 412 -3.44 -11.76 10.32
C ASP A 412 -2.70 -11.84 11.65
N GLU A 413 -1.38 -11.84 11.59
CA GLU A 413 -0.49 -11.72 12.75
C GLU A 413 0.66 -10.76 12.42
N LEU A 414 1.03 -9.92 13.37
CA LEU A 414 2.13 -8.96 13.25
C LEU A 414 2.81 -8.77 14.59
N ASP A 415 4.09 -9.13 14.66
CA ASP A 415 4.98 -8.82 15.78
C ASP A 415 5.80 -7.58 15.44
N ARG A 416 5.72 -6.55 16.26
CA ARG A 416 6.35 -5.25 16.04
C ARG A 416 7.19 -4.84 17.24
N GLY A 417 8.33 -4.19 16.98
CA GLY A 417 9.21 -3.76 18.06
C GLY A 417 10.01 -4.91 18.68
N THR A 418 10.36 -5.94 17.88
CA THR A 418 10.94 -7.20 18.36
C THR A 418 12.41 -7.10 18.73
N GLU A 419 13.08 -5.96 18.52
CA GLU A 419 14.44 -5.68 18.98
C GLU A 419 14.46 -4.53 19.97
N GLY A 420 15.41 -4.58 20.89
CA GLY A 420 15.60 -3.55 21.92
C GLY A 420 14.84 -3.83 23.21
N ALA A 421 14.21 -2.80 23.79
CA ALA A 421 13.52 -2.94 25.07
C ALA A 421 12.19 -3.69 24.87
N ALA A 422 12.00 -4.81 25.57
CA ALA A 422 10.76 -5.60 25.50
C ALA A 422 9.47 -4.77 25.76
N ALA A 423 9.58 -3.64 26.45
CA ALA A 423 8.46 -2.75 26.73
C ALA A 423 7.82 -2.13 25.46
N ILE A 424 8.54 -2.08 24.32
CA ILE A 424 8.04 -1.53 23.06
C ILE A 424 7.43 -2.58 22.15
N GLU A 425 7.62 -3.86 22.44
CA GLU A 425 7.04 -4.96 21.67
C GLU A 425 5.52 -4.93 21.71
N ARG A 426 4.92 -5.18 20.55
CA ARG A 426 3.46 -5.30 20.38
C ARG A 426 3.17 -6.43 19.42
N ASP A 427 2.32 -7.33 19.86
CA ASP A 427 1.82 -8.45 19.07
C ASP A 427 0.38 -8.17 18.70
N PHE A 428 0.10 -8.21 17.41
CA PHE A 428 -1.22 -7.95 16.84
C PHE A 428 -1.77 -9.23 16.25
N THR A 429 -3.00 -9.55 16.58
CA THR A 429 -3.75 -10.61 15.91
C THR A 429 -5.08 -10.07 15.40
N ARG A 430 -5.54 -10.61 14.27
CA ARG A 430 -6.81 -10.21 13.71
C ARG A 430 -7.46 -11.33 12.91
N TRP A 431 -8.72 -11.61 13.22
CA TRP A 431 -9.60 -12.39 12.37
C TRP A 431 -10.53 -11.46 11.62
N THR A 432 -10.63 -11.60 10.31
CA THR A 432 -11.59 -10.86 9.49
C THR A 432 -12.59 -11.83 8.87
N LEU A 433 -13.87 -11.65 9.17
CA LEU A 433 -14.96 -12.30 8.43
C LEU A 433 -15.48 -11.34 7.37
N GLY A 434 -15.63 -11.83 6.15
CA GLY A 434 -16.02 -11.05 4.99
C GLY A 434 -17.18 -11.63 4.21
N ALA A 435 -17.95 -10.75 3.57
CA ALA A 435 -18.95 -11.12 2.57
C ALA A 435 -18.89 -10.13 1.40
N GLN A 436 -18.80 -10.63 0.19
CA GLN A 436 -18.83 -9.85 -1.03
C GLN A 436 -20.06 -10.21 -1.87
N TYR A 437 -20.95 -9.25 -2.08
CA TYR A 437 -22.08 -9.40 -2.97
C TYR A 437 -21.86 -8.64 -4.28
N PHE A 438 -21.79 -9.35 -5.39
CA PHE A 438 -21.57 -8.79 -6.73
C PHE A 438 -22.90 -8.49 -7.41
N PHE A 439 -23.26 -7.21 -7.52
CA PHE A 439 -24.43 -6.81 -8.31
C PHE A 439 -24.20 -7.11 -9.80
N ASN A 440 -22.98 -6.90 -10.27
CA ASN A 440 -22.49 -7.21 -11.61
C ASN A 440 -20.95 -7.22 -11.62
N LYS A 441 -20.33 -7.31 -12.82
CA LYS A 441 -18.85 -7.33 -12.95
C LYS A 441 -18.15 -6.04 -12.52
N LYS A 442 -18.88 -4.93 -12.38
CA LYS A 442 -18.34 -3.59 -12.09
C LYS A 442 -18.83 -3.02 -10.76
N SER A 443 -19.72 -3.70 -10.07
CA SER A 443 -20.33 -3.19 -8.84
C SER A 443 -20.44 -4.28 -7.79
N ARG A 444 -20.00 -3.99 -6.57
CA ARG A 444 -20.12 -4.91 -5.46
C ARG A 444 -20.35 -4.18 -4.13
N PHE A 445 -20.95 -4.88 -3.19
CA PHE A 445 -20.99 -4.55 -1.78
C PHE A 445 -20.04 -5.48 -1.04
N THR A 446 -19.26 -4.94 -0.11
CA THR A 446 -18.34 -5.71 0.75
C THR A 446 -18.61 -5.33 2.20
N LEU A 447 -18.83 -6.34 3.03
CA LEU A 447 -18.97 -6.21 4.47
C LEU A 447 -17.87 -7.00 5.15
N ASN A 448 -17.14 -6.36 6.06
CA ASN A 448 -16.13 -7.02 6.89
C ASN A 448 -16.38 -6.73 8.37
N TYR A 449 -16.14 -7.74 9.19
CA TYR A 449 -16.05 -7.62 10.63
C TYR A 449 -14.68 -8.15 11.06
N GLU A 450 -13.92 -7.31 11.78
CA GLU A 450 -12.55 -7.59 12.22
C GLU A 450 -12.52 -7.72 13.73
N PHE A 451 -12.23 -8.92 14.22
CA PHE A 451 -11.90 -9.18 15.60
C PHE A 451 -10.43 -8.86 15.81
N ARG A 452 -10.14 -7.85 16.60
CA ARG A 452 -8.78 -7.35 16.81
C ARG A 452 -8.32 -7.64 18.23
N ASP A 453 -7.04 -8.01 18.35
CA ASP A 453 -6.36 -8.12 19.62
C ASP A 453 -4.95 -7.54 19.53
N ILE A 454 -4.50 -6.87 20.60
CA ILE A 454 -3.16 -6.32 20.72
C ILE A 454 -2.59 -6.67 22.08
N GLU A 455 -1.44 -7.31 22.11
CA GLU A 455 -0.71 -7.61 23.32
C GLU A 455 0.53 -6.71 23.46
N ALA A 456 0.96 -6.47 24.69
CA ALA A 456 2.22 -5.82 25.03
C ALA A 456 3.02 -6.75 25.96
N PRO A 457 3.72 -7.77 25.40
CA PRO A 457 4.33 -8.85 26.19
C PRO A 457 5.29 -8.33 27.28
N GLY A 458 6.20 -7.45 26.94
CA GLY A 458 7.13 -6.81 27.85
C GLY A 458 6.65 -5.51 28.48
N GLY A 459 5.41 -5.10 28.19
CA GLY A 459 4.83 -3.86 28.70
C GLY A 459 4.54 -3.90 30.20
N ASN A 460 4.59 -2.72 30.83
CA ASN A 460 4.11 -2.56 32.21
C ASN A 460 2.57 -2.64 32.29
N ALA A 461 2.02 -2.63 33.47
CA ALA A 461 0.57 -2.73 33.69
C ALA A 461 -0.22 -1.64 32.95
N THR A 462 0.31 -0.42 32.84
CA THR A 462 -0.32 0.67 32.09
C THR A 462 -0.35 0.36 30.59
N ALA A 463 0.76 -0.04 30.00
CA ALA A 463 0.85 -0.40 28.58
C ALA A 463 -0.12 -1.54 28.24
N LYS A 464 -0.15 -2.58 29.07
CA LYS A 464 -1.09 -3.72 28.90
C LYS A 464 -2.55 -3.25 28.99
N SER A 465 -2.88 -2.40 29.94
CA SER A 465 -4.24 -1.85 30.07
C SER A 465 -4.61 -0.91 28.93
N VAL A 466 -3.65 -0.21 28.32
CA VAL A 466 -3.89 0.61 27.13
C VAL A 466 -4.26 -0.29 25.95
N VAL A 467 -3.42 -1.28 25.62
CA VAL A 467 -3.67 -2.15 24.44
C VAL A 467 -4.91 -3.02 24.60
N ASP A 468 -5.27 -3.40 25.84
CA ASP A 468 -6.52 -4.08 26.16
C ASP A 468 -7.78 -3.22 25.93
N SER A 469 -7.60 -1.99 25.46
CA SER A 469 -8.69 -1.10 25.04
C SER A 469 -8.98 -1.19 23.54
N VAL A 470 -8.26 -2.02 22.79
CA VAL A 470 -8.56 -2.21 21.36
C VAL A 470 -9.96 -2.79 21.20
N ASP A 471 -10.68 -2.34 20.18
CA ASP A 471 -12.03 -2.82 19.87
C ASP A 471 -12.09 -3.41 18.47
N ASP A 472 -13.15 -4.15 18.19
CA ASP A 472 -13.44 -4.74 16.90
C ASP A 472 -13.83 -3.67 15.86
N VAL A 473 -13.81 -4.03 14.59
CA VAL A 473 -14.14 -3.09 13.51
C VAL A 473 -15.14 -3.69 12.54
N LEU A 474 -16.21 -2.94 12.30
CA LEU A 474 -17.14 -3.20 11.20
C LEU A 474 -16.86 -2.22 10.05
N THR A 475 -16.72 -2.74 8.84
CA THR A 475 -16.64 -1.90 7.63
C THR A 475 -17.61 -2.39 6.57
N ALA A 476 -18.34 -1.44 5.97
CA ALA A 476 -19.26 -1.71 4.87
C ALA A 476 -18.92 -0.77 3.70
N GLN A 477 -18.70 -1.34 2.51
CA GLN A 477 -18.26 -0.57 1.35
C GLN A 477 -19.08 -0.94 0.11
N VAL A 478 -19.46 0.06 -0.66
CA VAL A 478 -19.96 -0.11 -2.03
C VAL A 478 -18.87 0.27 -3.02
N LEU A 479 -18.66 -0.54 -4.03
CA LEU A 479 -17.77 -0.25 -5.14
C LEU A 479 -18.57 -0.13 -6.43
N VAL A 480 -18.30 0.92 -7.20
CA VAL A 480 -18.76 1.06 -8.60
C VAL A 480 -17.56 1.42 -9.48
N ILE A 481 -17.33 0.64 -10.53
CA ILE A 481 -16.31 0.88 -11.58
C ILE A 481 -17.01 1.37 -12.84
N PHE A 482 -16.49 2.37 -13.51
CA PHE A 482 -17.02 2.94 -14.76
C PHE A 482 -15.97 3.10 -15.83
#